data_64b25a9711dcc54357ceb0a63a49fbab
#
_entry.id   64b25a9711dcc54357ceb0a63a49fbab
#
_cell.length_a   1.000
_cell.length_b   1.000
_cell.length_c   1.000
_cell.angle_alpha   90.00
_cell.angle_beta   90.00
_cell.angle_gamma   90.00
#
_symmetry.space_group_name_H-M   'P 1'
#
loop_
_entity.id
_entity.type
_entity.pdbx_description
1 polymer ?
#
loop_
_entity_poly.entity_id
_entity_poly.type
_entity_poly.pdbx_seq_one_letter_code
_entity_poly.pdbx_strand_id
1 'polypeptide(L)'
;VTGETTEDSEEVEVAYEYYILNVTLTNKNLGHVITESGGMTEKQAERYGILLLTKGNKAKLFADEAFVASGSEYLPYDIPGEALTDERFRNMVNEAEKYLGYPYVWGGSSPSTSFDCSGFVSWVINHCGNGWNVGRLTANGLKNYCQSIRASEAKPGDLIFFRGTYNTSGASHVGIYVGNGMMIHCGNPISYASINTPYWQRHFYCFGRLP
;
A
#
# COMPACT_ATOMS: atom_id res chain seq x y z
N VAL A 1 0.61 -62.81 -60.38
CA VAL A 1 1.77 -62.82 -59.51
C VAL A 1 1.93 -61.40 -58.91
N THR A 2 1.53 -61.27 -57.76
CA THR A 2 1.56 -60.04 -56.95
C THR A 2 2.94 -59.89 -56.30
N GLY A 3 3.65 -58.84 -56.65
CA GLY A 3 4.87 -58.46 -55.96
C GLY A 3 4.52 -57.45 -54.82
N GLU A 4 4.67 -57.86 -53.57
CA GLU A 4 4.70 -56.98 -52.42
C GLU A 4 6.11 -56.34 -52.33
N THR A 5 6.17 -55.07 -52.50
CA THR A 5 7.34 -54.30 -52.11
C THR A 5 7.19 -53.89 -50.65
N THR A 6 7.94 -54.53 -49.79
CA THR A 6 8.14 -54.05 -48.43
C THR A 6 9.07 -52.82 -48.48
N GLU A 7 8.51 -51.65 -48.22
CA GLU A 7 9.33 -50.49 -47.92
C GLU A 7 9.89 -50.66 -46.47
N ASP A 8 11.20 -50.88 -46.39
CA ASP A 8 11.96 -50.75 -45.16
C ASP A 8 11.98 -49.26 -44.80
N SER A 9 11.15 -48.89 -43.86
CA SER A 9 11.26 -47.58 -43.22
C SER A 9 12.42 -47.64 -42.22
N GLU A 10 13.58 -47.14 -42.62
CA GLU A 10 14.65 -46.86 -41.66
C GLU A 10 14.13 -45.80 -40.63
N GLU A 11 13.94 -46.24 -39.40
CA GLU A 11 13.74 -45.30 -38.27
C GLU A 11 15.02 -44.52 -38.09
N VAL A 12 15.02 -43.24 -38.46
CA VAL A 12 16.09 -42.31 -38.18
C VAL A 12 15.93 -41.84 -36.75
N GLU A 13 16.78 -42.37 -35.88
CA GLU A 13 16.88 -41.86 -34.51
C GLU A 13 17.49 -40.44 -34.55
N VAL A 14 16.63 -39.43 -34.40
CA VAL A 14 17.09 -38.03 -34.29
C VAL A 14 17.34 -37.71 -32.81
N ALA A 15 18.60 -37.66 -32.44
CA ALA A 15 18.98 -37.19 -31.13
C ALA A 15 18.77 -35.68 -31.00
N TYR A 16 17.88 -35.27 -30.12
CA TYR A 16 17.68 -33.85 -29.79
C TYR A 16 18.49 -33.51 -28.54
N GLU A 17 19.42 -32.58 -28.67
CA GLU A 17 20.01 -31.92 -27.51
C GLU A 17 19.04 -30.82 -27.05
N TYR A 18 18.52 -30.94 -25.86
CA TYR A 18 17.73 -29.90 -25.22
C TYR A 18 18.44 -29.38 -23.98
N TYR A 19 18.43 -28.06 -23.86
CA TYR A 19 19.00 -27.38 -22.70
C TYR A 19 17.87 -27.06 -21.74
N ILE A 20 17.99 -27.51 -20.49
CA ILE A 20 17.07 -27.12 -19.41
C ILE A 20 17.62 -25.87 -18.75
N LEU A 21 16.96 -24.75 -18.95
CA LEU A 21 17.26 -23.52 -18.25
C LEU A 21 16.61 -23.58 -16.86
N ASN A 22 17.41 -23.82 -15.83
CA ASN A 22 16.96 -23.72 -14.45
C ASN A 22 17.06 -22.25 -14.01
N VAL A 23 15.92 -21.57 -13.91
CA VAL A 23 15.82 -20.21 -13.40
C VAL A 23 15.41 -20.27 -11.94
N THR A 24 16.31 -19.89 -11.05
CA THR A 24 15.98 -19.71 -9.64
C THR A 24 15.71 -18.24 -9.40
N LEU A 25 14.45 -17.90 -9.10
CA LEU A 25 14.07 -16.57 -8.65
C LEU A 25 14.33 -16.47 -7.15
N THR A 26 15.31 -15.67 -6.77
CA THR A 26 15.57 -15.35 -5.36
C THR A 26 14.98 -13.98 -5.10
N ASN A 27 14.03 -13.91 -4.18
CA ASN A 27 13.50 -12.64 -3.72
C ASN A 27 14.50 -12.00 -2.76
N LYS A 28 15.34 -11.12 -3.30
CA LYS A 28 16.28 -10.33 -2.51
C LYS A 28 15.75 -8.91 -2.40
N ASN A 29 15.79 -8.33 -1.21
CA ASN A 29 15.50 -6.92 -1.08
C ASN A 29 16.56 -6.06 -1.78
N LEU A 30 16.20 -4.82 -2.09
CA LEU A 30 17.09 -3.92 -2.82
C LEU A 30 18.44 -3.73 -2.12
N GLY A 31 18.46 -3.75 -0.79
CA GLY A 31 19.69 -3.63 -0.02
C GLY A 31 20.67 -4.77 -0.23
N HIS A 32 20.19 -6.00 -0.17
CA HIS A 32 21.03 -7.16 -0.48
C HIS A 32 21.59 -7.09 -1.90
N VAL A 33 20.77 -6.70 -2.88
CA VAL A 33 21.22 -6.55 -4.27
C VAL A 33 22.31 -5.48 -4.37
N ILE A 34 22.13 -4.35 -3.70
CA ILE A 34 23.07 -3.23 -3.77
C ILE A 34 24.39 -3.57 -3.04
N THR A 35 24.33 -4.19 -1.87
CA THR A 35 25.51 -4.54 -1.08
C THR A 35 26.27 -5.71 -1.67
N GLU A 36 25.59 -6.74 -2.14
CA GLU A 36 26.23 -7.92 -2.77
C GLU A 36 26.87 -7.60 -4.12
N SER A 37 26.30 -6.63 -4.86
CA SER A 37 26.87 -6.18 -6.13
C SER A 37 28.02 -5.18 -5.95
N GLY A 38 28.42 -4.86 -4.72
CA GLY A 38 29.56 -4.00 -4.42
C GLY A 38 29.33 -2.50 -4.70
N GLY A 39 28.08 -2.10 -4.89
CA GLY A 39 27.73 -0.73 -5.28
C GLY A 39 27.58 0.27 -4.12
N MET A 40 27.23 -0.20 -2.93
CA MET A 40 26.96 0.67 -1.77
C MET A 40 27.52 0.05 -0.50
N THR A 41 27.94 0.91 0.42
CA THR A 41 28.21 0.51 1.80
C THR A 41 26.91 0.22 2.54
N GLU A 42 26.97 -0.57 3.61
CA GLU A 42 25.81 -0.90 4.45
C GLU A 42 25.07 0.36 4.92
N LYS A 43 25.78 1.40 5.36
CA LYS A 43 25.23 2.69 5.76
C LYS A 43 24.56 3.45 4.62
N GLN A 44 25.05 3.33 3.40
CA GLN A 44 24.43 3.92 2.21
C GLN A 44 23.17 3.14 1.81
N ALA A 45 23.20 1.80 1.91
CA ALA A 45 22.06 0.95 1.63
C ALA A 45 20.92 1.19 2.64
N GLU A 46 21.24 1.34 3.94
CA GLU A 46 20.27 1.73 4.98
C GLU A 46 19.62 3.08 4.68
N ARG A 47 20.45 4.09 4.36
CA ARG A 47 19.93 5.43 4.00
C ARG A 47 19.09 5.40 2.73
N TYR A 48 19.44 4.59 1.76
CA TYR A 48 18.67 4.41 0.54
C TYR A 48 17.35 3.69 0.80
N GLY A 49 17.36 2.68 1.68
CA GLY A 49 16.16 1.99 2.16
C GLY A 49 15.17 2.96 2.82
N ILE A 50 15.65 3.83 3.72
CA ILE A 50 14.83 4.88 4.33
C ILE A 50 14.25 5.83 3.27
N LEU A 51 15.05 6.27 2.30
CA LEU A 51 14.59 7.13 1.20
C LEU A 51 13.55 6.45 0.32
N LEU A 52 13.67 5.16 0.06
CA LEU A 52 12.71 4.38 -0.70
C LEU A 52 11.38 4.27 0.05
N LEU A 53 11.40 4.00 1.34
CA LEU A 53 10.22 3.95 2.21
C LEU A 53 9.53 5.32 2.27
N THR A 54 10.29 6.39 2.45
CA THR A 54 9.75 7.75 2.55
C THR A 54 9.29 8.35 1.21
N LYS A 55 9.66 7.76 0.08
CA LYS A 55 9.22 8.19 -1.25
C LYS A 55 8.14 7.29 -1.88
N GLY A 56 7.46 6.49 -1.08
CA GLY A 56 6.27 5.77 -1.51
C GLY A 56 6.53 4.49 -2.29
N ASN A 57 7.72 3.92 -2.19
CA ASN A 57 7.94 2.58 -2.69
C ASN A 57 7.18 1.58 -1.82
N LYS A 58 6.40 0.70 -2.47
CA LYS A 58 5.53 -0.25 -1.78
C LYS A 58 6.36 -1.19 -0.91
N ALA A 59 6.10 -1.19 0.40
CA ALA A 59 6.75 -2.08 1.36
C ALA A 59 6.64 -3.56 0.97
N LYS A 60 5.56 -3.96 0.29
CA LYS A 60 5.40 -5.33 -0.22
C LYS A 60 6.40 -5.73 -1.31
N LEU A 61 7.05 -4.77 -1.98
CA LEU A 61 8.16 -5.06 -2.91
C LEU A 61 9.48 -5.30 -2.18
N PHE A 62 9.55 -4.89 -0.91
CA PHE A 62 10.72 -4.94 -0.06
C PHE A 62 10.37 -5.52 1.32
N ALA A 63 9.56 -6.58 1.31
CA ALA A 63 9.03 -7.24 2.52
C ALA A 63 10.11 -7.93 3.39
N ASP A 64 11.38 -7.69 3.09
CA ASP A 64 12.48 -8.26 3.84
C ASP A 64 12.82 -7.33 5.03
N GLU A 65 12.74 -7.86 6.23
CA GLU A 65 12.81 -7.14 7.52
C GLU A 65 14.07 -6.27 7.70
N ALA A 66 15.11 -6.50 6.91
CA ALA A 66 16.36 -5.73 6.98
C ALA A 66 16.20 -4.24 6.64
N PHE A 67 15.11 -3.85 5.99
CA PHE A 67 14.83 -2.46 5.59
C PHE A 67 13.70 -1.79 6.37
N VAL A 68 12.99 -2.53 7.19
CA VAL A 68 12.03 -1.95 8.12
C VAL A 68 12.86 -1.33 9.25
N ALA A 69 12.90 -0.02 9.32
CA ALA A 69 13.53 0.68 10.45
C ALA A 69 13.01 0.05 11.74
N SER A 70 13.91 -0.45 12.57
CA SER A 70 13.60 -1.11 13.82
C SER A 70 12.65 -0.24 14.67
N GLY A 71 11.38 -0.64 14.73
CA GLY A 71 10.35 0.04 15.51
C GLY A 71 9.04 0.39 14.81
N SER A 72 8.93 0.27 13.50
CA SER A 72 7.63 0.39 12.83
C SER A 72 7.12 -1.01 12.47
N GLU A 73 6.07 -1.48 13.14
CA GLU A 73 5.28 -2.62 12.65
C GLU A 73 4.62 -2.20 11.32
N TYR A 74 5.34 -2.42 10.25
CA TYR A 74 4.81 -2.31 8.92
C TYR A 74 3.97 -3.56 8.66
N LEU A 75 2.66 -3.42 8.72
CA LEU A 75 1.77 -4.49 8.32
C LEU A 75 1.63 -4.45 6.79
N PRO A 76 2.24 -5.38 6.03
CA PRO A 76 1.93 -5.52 4.63
C PRO A 76 0.46 -5.92 4.52
N TYR A 77 -0.32 -5.15 3.78
CA TYR A 77 -1.72 -5.46 3.55
C TYR A 77 -2.00 -5.56 2.06
N ASP A 78 -2.43 -6.73 1.64
CA ASP A 78 -2.88 -6.95 0.27
C ASP A 78 -4.36 -6.59 0.16
N ILE A 79 -4.61 -5.47 -0.50
CA ILE A 79 -5.98 -5.03 -0.79
C ILE A 79 -6.63 -6.06 -1.71
N PRO A 80 -7.84 -6.56 -1.39
CA PRO A 80 -8.55 -7.49 -2.26
C PRO A 80 -8.69 -6.95 -3.69
N GLY A 81 -8.33 -7.76 -4.69
CA GLY A 81 -8.33 -7.34 -6.09
C GLY A 81 -9.70 -6.84 -6.57
N GLU A 82 -10.79 -7.41 -6.02
CA GLU A 82 -12.16 -6.97 -6.29
C GLU A 82 -12.41 -5.52 -5.85
N ALA A 83 -11.83 -5.08 -4.73
CA ALA A 83 -11.95 -3.69 -4.29
C ALA A 83 -11.24 -2.73 -5.25
N LEU A 84 -10.15 -3.16 -5.88
CA LEU A 84 -9.40 -2.36 -6.85
C LEU A 84 -10.08 -2.22 -8.21
N THR A 85 -11.23 -2.87 -8.43
CA THR A 85 -12.07 -2.65 -9.62
C THR A 85 -12.81 -1.32 -9.57
N ASP A 86 -13.07 -0.77 -8.36
CA ASP A 86 -13.56 0.60 -8.21
C ASP A 86 -12.41 1.58 -8.53
N GLU A 87 -12.54 2.28 -9.66
CA GLU A 87 -11.52 3.20 -10.16
C GLU A 87 -11.22 4.33 -9.17
N ARG A 88 -12.24 4.90 -8.54
CA ARG A 88 -12.07 5.98 -7.57
C ARG A 88 -11.25 5.51 -6.36
N PHE A 89 -11.58 4.33 -5.85
CA PHE A 89 -10.81 3.73 -4.75
C PHE A 89 -9.38 3.39 -5.17
N ARG A 90 -9.21 2.76 -6.33
CA ARG A 90 -7.88 2.43 -6.87
C ARG A 90 -7.00 3.68 -6.99
N ASN A 91 -7.54 4.79 -7.50
CA ASN A 91 -6.82 6.04 -7.61
C ASN A 91 -6.42 6.60 -6.24
N MET A 92 -7.35 6.56 -5.25
CA MET A 92 -7.06 6.99 -3.88
C MET A 92 -5.94 6.17 -3.24
N VAL A 93 -6.00 4.84 -3.35
CA VAL A 93 -4.99 3.98 -2.73
C VAL A 93 -3.65 4.10 -3.41
N ASN A 94 -3.63 4.21 -4.74
CA ASN A 94 -2.39 4.43 -5.49
C ASN A 94 -1.71 5.75 -5.09
N GLU A 95 -2.49 6.81 -4.81
CA GLU A 95 -1.93 8.07 -4.30
C GLU A 95 -1.44 7.91 -2.86
N ALA A 96 -2.26 7.29 -2.00
CA ALA A 96 -1.95 7.12 -0.58
C ALA A 96 -0.69 6.28 -0.34
N GLU A 97 -0.51 5.21 -1.10
CA GLU A 97 0.63 4.30 -0.97
C GLU A 97 1.99 4.94 -1.30
N LYS A 98 2.01 6.06 -2.02
CA LYS A 98 3.26 6.80 -2.29
C LYS A 98 3.94 7.32 -1.02
N TYR A 99 3.17 7.47 0.04
CA TYR A 99 3.61 8.09 1.29
C TYR A 99 3.74 7.09 2.45
N LEU A 100 3.60 5.79 2.18
CA LEU A 100 3.86 4.76 3.20
C LEU A 100 5.25 4.96 3.82
N GLY A 101 5.32 4.89 5.14
CA GLY A 101 6.56 5.10 5.89
C GLY A 101 6.88 6.56 6.24
N TYR A 102 6.11 7.55 5.74
CA TYR A 102 6.29 8.95 6.14
C TYR A 102 5.96 9.13 7.62
N PRO A 103 6.79 9.87 8.37
CA PRO A 103 6.54 10.11 9.79
C PRO A 103 5.32 11.02 10.00
N TYR A 104 4.67 10.88 11.15
CA TYR A 104 3.63 11.82 11.56
C TYR A 104 4.24 13.18 11.94
N VAL A 105 3.72 14.25 11.35
CA VAL A 105 4.08 15.62 11.69
C VAL A 105 2.81 16.44 11.92
N TRP A 106 2.63 16.92 13.15
CA TRP A 106 1.46 17.73 13.50
C TRP A 106 1.34 18.97 12.61
N GLY A 107 0.17 19.15 11.96
CA GLY A 107 -0.07 20.24 11.02
C GLY A 107 0.54 20.00 9.62
N GLY A 108 1.31 18.93 9.42
CA GLY A 108 1.87 18.56 8.13
C GLY A 108 0.79 18.24 7.11
N SER A 109 1.00 18.64 5.85
CA SER A 109 -0.04 18.56 4.81
C SER A 109 0.49 18.39 3.40
N SER A 110 1.79 18.12 3.24
CA SER A 110 2.43 17.93 1.94
C SER A 110 3.61 16.96 2.04
N PRO A 111 4.07 16.36 0.92
CA PRO A 111 5.25 15.50 0.93
C PRO A 111 6.52 16.17 1.47
N SER A 112 6.65 17.49 1.34
CA SER A 112 7.81 18.23 1.82
C SER A 112 7.80 18.47 3.33
N THR A 113 6.63 18.49 3.96
CA THR A 113 6.46 18.70 5.40
C THR A 113 6.14 17.41 6.16
N SER A 114 5.92 16.30 5.44
CA SER A 114 5.17 15.15 5.93
C SER A 114 3.73 15.54 6.29
N PHE A 115 3.03 14.71 7.03
CA PHE A 115 1.58 14.80 7.20
C PHE A 115 1.15 14.60 8.66
N ASP A 116 0.03 15.22 9.03
CA ASP A 116 -0.85 14.71 10.08
C ASP A 116 -1.96 13.85 9.45
N CYS A 117 -2.84 13.27 10.27
CA CYS A 117 -3.89 12.37 9.79
C CYS A 117 -4.81 13.02 8.74
N SER A 118 -5.25 14.22 8.98
CA SER A 118 -6.16 14.94 8.10
C SER A 118 -5.44 15.61 6.92
N GLY A 119 -4.18 15.99 7.10
CA GLY A 119 -3.32 16.48 6.02
C GLY A 119 -3.05 15.42 4.98
N PHE A 120 -2.75 14.20 5.43
CA PHE A 120 -2.58 13.05 4.55
C PHE A 120 -3.83 12.74 3.73
N VAL A 121 -4.98 12.60 4.40
CA VAL A 121 -6.24 12.28 3.71
C VAL A 121 -6.67 13.40 2.76
N SER A 122 -6.53 14.67 3.19
CA SER A 122 -6.81 15.82 2.29
C SER A 122 -5.91 15.84 1.07
N TRP A 123 -4.63 15.54 1.25
CA TRP A 123 -3.66 15.43 0.16
C TRP A 123 -4.07 14.34 -0.84
N VAL A 124 -4.35 13.14 -0.35
CA VAL A 124 -4.78 12.02 -1.20
C VAL A 124 -6.03 12.39 -2.01
N ILE A 125 -7.06 12.95 -1.37
CA ILE A 125 -8.29 13.37 -2.04
C ILE A 125 -8.00 14.36 -3.16
N ASN A 126 -7.16 15.36 -2.92
CA ASN A 126 -6.86 16.41 -3.88
C ASN A 126 -5.97 15.96 -5.04
N HIS A 127 -5.17 14.87 -4.87
CA HIS A 127 -4.14 14.46 -5.84
C HIS A 127 -4.37 13.09 -6.47
N CYS A 128 -5.41 12.35 -6.04
CA CYS A 128 -5.69 11.02 -6.59
C CYS A 128 -6.29 11.03 -8.02
N GLY A 129 -6.59 12.19 -8.58
CA GLY A 129 -7.11 12.30 -9.94
C GLY A 129 -8.63 12.08 -10.09
N ASN A 130 -9.38 11.92 -8.99
CA ASN A 130 -10.83 11.71 -9.04
C ASN A 130 -11.66 12.99 -9.20
N GLY A 131 -11.02 14.15 -9.40
CA GLY A 131 -11.68 15.44 -9.58
C GLY A 131 -12.15 16.10 -8.29
N TRP A 132 -11.85 15.54 -7.13
CA TRP A 132 -12.16 16.17 -5.84
C TRP A 132 -11.12 17.22 -5.48
N ASN A 133 -11.58 18.26 -4.80
CA ASN A 133 -10.73 19.28 -4.20
C ASN A 133 -11.35 19.74 -2.88
N VAL A 134 -10.80 19.29 -1.77
CA VAL A 134 -11.26 19.67 -0.42
C VAL A 134 -10.34 20.68 0.24
N GLY A 135 -9.26 21.09 -0.43
CA GLY A 135 -8.20 21.91 0.18
C GLY A 135 -7.57 21.20 1.38
N ARG A 136 -7.22 21.96 2.42
CA ARG A 136 -6.68 21.43 3.69
C ARG A 136 -7.78 21.48 4.76
N LEU A 137 -8.38 20.33 5.06
CA LEU A 137 -9.39 20.19 6.12
C LEU A 137 -8.82 19.49 7.35
N THR A 138 -9.40 19.76 8.51
CA THR A 138 -9.19 18.95 9.73
C THR A 138 -9.97 17.64 9.62
N ALA A 139 -9.70 16.68 10.50
CA ALA A 139 -10.47 15.43 10.56
C ALA A 139 -11.99 15.69 10.69
N ASN A 140 -12.37 16.66 11.54
CA ASN A 140 -13.77 17.04 11.68
C ASN A 140 -14.31 17.79 10.45
N GLY A 141 -13.49 18.56 9.76
CA GLY A 141 -13.84 19.21 8.49
C GLY A 141 -14.13 18.18 7.39
N LEU A 142 -13.26 17.17 7.25
CA LEU A 142 -13.47 16.05 6.33
C LEU A 142 -14.72 15.27 6.65
N LYS A 143 -14.97 15.00 7.96
CA LYS A 143 -16.21 14.34 8.38
C LYS A 143 -17.46 15.11 7.95
N ASN A 144 -17.44 16.42 8.09
CA ASN A 144 -18.59 17.27 7.72
C ASN A 144 -18.74 17.42 6.20
N TYR A 145 -17.67 17.24 5.44
CA TYR A 145 -17.71 17.23 3.97
C TYR A 145 -18.32 15.95 3.40
N CYS A 146 -18.17 14.83 4.11
CA CYS A 146 -18.65 13.53 3.68
C CYS A 146 -20.13 13.31 4.00
N GLN A 147 -20.79 12.49 3.18
CA GLN A 147 -22.07 11.88 3.52
C GLN A 147 -21.86 10.82 4.60
N SER A 148 -22.63 10.84 5.68
CA SER A 148 -22.57 9.82 6.73
C SER A 148 -23.04 8.46 6.22
N ILE A 149 -22.26 7.42 6.47
CA ILE A 149 -22.52 6.04 6.05
C ILE A 149 -22.64 5.13 7.27
N ARG A 150 -23.61 4.21 7.25
CA ARG A 150 -23.70 3.17 8.29
C ARG A 150 -22.49 2.23 8.18
N ALA A 151 -22.01 1.71 9.30
CA ALA A 151 -20.87 0.80 9.32
C ALA A 151 -21.08 -0.45 8.45
N SER A 152 -22.33 -0.94 8.36
CA SER A 152 -22.70 -2.08 7.51
C SER A 152 -22.69 -1.77 6.00
N GLU A 153 -22.63 -0.49 5.63
CA GLU A 153 -22.62 -0.02 4.23
C GLU A 153 -21.23 0.51 3.82
N ALA A 154 -20.28 0.48 4.76
CA ALA A 154 -18.91 0.96 4.51
C ALA A 154 -18.22 0.07 3.49
N LYS A 155 -17.59 0.71 2.50
CA LYS A 155 -16.84 0.06 1.43
C LYS A 155 -15.45 0.68 1.29
N PRO A 156 -14.51 -0.01 0.63
CA PRO A 156 -13.21 0.57 0.31
C PRO A 156 -13.35 1.94 -0.37
N GLY A 157 -12.54 2.91 0.08
CA GLY A 157 -12.60 4.31 -0.36
C GLY A 157 -13.44 5.22 0.53
N ASP A 158 -14.30 4.70 1.40
CA ASP A 158 -14.94 5.51 2.43
C ASP A 158 -13.90 5.99 3.46
N LEU A 159 -14.12 7.15 4.04
CA LEU A 159 -13.30 7.65 5.13
C LEU A 159 -13.80 7.08 6.46
N ILE A 160 -12.88 6.70 7.32
CA ILE A 160 -13.19 6.27 8.69
C ILE A 160 -12.71 7.33 9.67
N PHE A 161 -13.58 7.70 10.60
CA PHE A 161 -13.34 8.75 11.57
C PHE A 161 -13.33 8.20 12.99
N PHE A 162 -12.43 8.77 13.80
CA PHE A 162 -12.30 8.45 15.21
C PHE A 162 -12.38 9.72 16.04
N ARG A 163 -12.79 9.58 17.32
CA ARG A 163 -12.91 10.69 18.27
C ARG A 163 -12.15 10.38 19.56
N GLY A 164 -11.75 11.44 20.27
CA GLY A 164 -11.10 11.28 21.56
C GLY A 164 -9.69 10.67 21.50
N THR A 165 -9.04 10.64 20.33
CA THR A 165 -7.63 10.24 20.21
C THR A 165 -6.69 11.31 20.78
N TYR A 166 -7.17 12.54 20.83
CA TYR A 166 -6.61 13.66 21.62
C TYR A 166 -7.76 14.60 22.01
N ASN A 167 -7.47 15.57 22.89
CA ASN A 167 -8.49 16.48 23.42
C ASN A 167 -8.96 17.49 22.38
N THR A 168 -10.04 17.14 21.67
CA THR A 168 -10.74 18.01 20.71
C THR A 168 -12.18 17.57 20.57
N SER A 169 -13.07 18.47 20.13
CA SER A 169 -14.45 18.14 19.84
C SER A 169 -14.58 17.53 18.43
N GLY A 170 -15.50 16.58 18.26
CA GLY A 170 -15.77 15.93 16.98
C GLY A 170 -14.73 14.89 16.60
N ALA A 171 -14.46 14.75 15.30
CA ALA A 171 -13.47 13.81 14.81
C ALA A 171 -12.06 14.31 15.09
N SER A 172 -11.27 13.47 15.76
CA SER A 172 -9.87 13.75 16.14
C SER A 172 -8.87 12.99 15.27
N HIS A 173 -9.30 11.96 14.54
CA HIS A 173 -8.46 11.21 13.61
C HIS A 173 -9.27 10.73 12.41
N VAL A 174 -8.58 10.47 11.29
CA VAL A 174 -9.17 10.00 10.04
C VAL A 174 -8.21 9.09 9.31
N GLY A 175 -8.78 8.08 8.64
CA GLY A 175 -8.10 7.20 7.70
C GLY A 175 -8.97 6.92 6.47
N ILE A 176 -8.41 6.25 5.48
CA ILE A 176 -9.12 5.73 4.32
C ILE A 176 -9.37 4.24 4.57
N TYR A 177 -10.64 3.84 4.57
CA TYR A 177 -11.00 2.44 4.73
C TYR A 177 -10.66 1.66 3.46
N VAL A 178 -9.99 0.53 3.62
CA VAL A 178 -9.51 -0.29 2.50
C VAL A 178 -10.16 -1.69 2.45
N GLY A 179 -11.21 -1.89 3.25
CA GLY A 179 -11.92 -3.15 3.34
C GLY A 179 -11.36 -4.09 4.41
N ASN A 180 -12.12 -5.16 4.71
CA ASN A 180 -11.73 -6.24 5.63
C ASN A 180 -11.27 -5.77 7.03
N GLY A 181 -11.85 -4.68 7.53
CA GLY A 181 -11.48 -4.12 8.82
C GLY A 181 -10.09 -3.47 8.84
N MET A 182 -9.63 -2.98 7.68
CA MET A 182 -8.34 -2.31 7.53
C MET A 182 -8.51 -0.88 7.03
N MET A 183 -7.60 -0.01 7.42
CA MET A 183 -7.47 1.35 6.91
C MET A 183 -6.02 1.67 6.56
N ILE A 184 -5.81 2.62 5.65
CA ILE A 184 -4.54 3.33 5.51
C ILE A 184 -4.69 4.70 6.16
N HIS A 185 -3.76 5.07 7.03
CA HIS A 185 -3.83 6.32 7.78
C HIS A 185 -2.44 6.90 8.09
N CYS A 186 -2.40 8.18 8.38
CA CYS A 186 -1.19 8.77 8.95
C CYS A 186 -1.17 8.50 10.47
N GLY A 187 -0.57 7.36 10.82
CA GLY A 187 -0.06 7.06 12.15
C GLY A 187 1.37 7.58 12.27
N ASN A 188 2.21 6.89 12.98
CA ASN A 188 3.65 7.15 13.00
C ASN A 188 4.41 5.83 12.85
N PRO A 189 4.72 5.44 11.60
CA PRO A 189 4.55 6.17 10.33
C PRO A 189 3.15 6.01 9.66
N ILE A 190 2.98 6.59 8.44
CA ILE A 190 1.86 6.26 7.57
C ILE A 190 1.92 4.78 7.23
N SER A 191 0.83 4.06 7.52
CA SER A 191 0.79 2.61 7.38
C SER A 191 -0.64 2.09 7.24
N TYR A 192 -0.76 0.82 6.89
CA TYR A 192 -2.01 0.08 7.08
C TYR A 192 -2.18 -0.29 8.55
N ALA A 193 -3.41 -0.25 9.02
CA ALA A 193 -3.75 -0.61 10.39
C ALA A 193 -5.11 -1.31 10.46
N SER A 194 -5.21 -2.31 11.34
CA SER A 194 -6.50 -2.94 11.64
C SER A 194 -7.35 -2.03 12.51
N ILE A 195 -8.58 -1.76 12.07
CA ILE A 195 -9.56 -1.02 12.86
C ILE A 195 -10.20 -1.86 13.96
N ASN A 196 -9.97 -3.18 13.96
CA ASN A 196 -10.55 -4.14 14.91
C ASN A 196 -9.75 -4.25 16.21
N THR A 197 -8.76 -3.39 16.43
CA THR A 197 -8.03 -3.33 17.69
C THR A 197 -8.89 -2.70 18.79
N PRO A 198 -8.69 -3.03 20.07
CA PRO A 198 -9.41 -2.40 21.19
C PRO A 198 -9.28 -0.88 21.20
N TYR A 199 -8.13 -0.36 20.78
CA TYR A 199 -7.90 1.08 20.69
C TYR A 199 -8.83 1.73 19.66
N TRP A 200 -8.79 1.28 18.41
CA TRP A 200 -9.58 1.87 17.34
C TRP A 200 -11.09 1.67 17.55
N GLN A 201 -11.50 0.52 18.07
CA GLN A 201 -12.90 0.26 18.40
C GLN A 201 -13.44 1.21 19.47
N ARG A 202 -12.64 1.52 20.51
CA ARG A 202 -13.03 2.48 21.55
C ARG A 202 -13.19 3.90 21.01
N HIS A 203 -12.38 4.27 20.04
CA HIS A 203 -12.34 5.61 19.47
C HIS A 203 -13.19 5.75 18.22
N PHE A 204 -13.76 4.67 17.71
CA PHE A 204 -14.57 4.71 16.49
C PHE A 204 -15.70 5.75 16.60
N TYR A 205 -15.86 6.54 15.54
CA TYR A 205 -16.89 7.57 15.47
C TYR A 205 -17.93 7.29 14.38
N CYS A 206 -17.51 7.24 13.13
CA CYS A 206 -18.40 6.98 11.99
C CYS A 206 -17.60 6.72 10.71
N PHE A 207 -18.29 6.25 9.68
CA PHE A 207 -17.81 6.30 8.31
C PHE A 207 -18.43 7.48 7.57
N GLY A 208 -17.72 7.96 6.53
CA GLY A 208 -18.20 8.99 5.62
C GLY A 208 -17.75 8.72 4.20
N ARG A 209 -18.64 8.97 3.24
CA ARG A 209 -18.39 8.81 1.81
C ARG A 209 -18.22 10.16 1.15
N LEU A 210 -17.18 10.26 0.33
CA LEU A 210 -16.97 11.42 -0.53
C LEU A 210 -18.08 11.52 -1.58
N PRO A 211 -18.50 12.74 -1.98
CA PRO A 211 -19.56 12.96 -2.97
C PRO A 211 -19.19 12.44 -4.38
#